data_cbc99f2ac7f7c2f90fc110be4cd02901
#
_entry.id   cbc99f2ac7f7c2f90fc110be4cd02901
#
_cell.length_a   1.000
_cell.length_b   1.000
_cell.length_c   1.000
_cell.angle_alpha   90.00
_cell.angle_beta   90.00
_cell.angle_gamma   90.00
#
_symmetry.space_group_name_H-M   'P 1'
#
loop_
_entity.id
_entity.type
_entity.pdbx_description
1 polymer ?
#
loop_
_entity_poly.entity_id
_entity_poly.type
_entity_poly.pdbx_seq_one_letter_code
_entity_poly.pdbx_strand_id
1 'polypeptide(L)'
;MKAIILTLFVLASLTAFTHAADHHETKELFVVLTSANAETQMMALVLATQSFNQDVPVRILLCSEAGDLALKDSESPAFKPADRSPKQLLMNLMNNGVTVEVCGIYLPNREHLSADDLLEGVGTARPPEVAAYMKQPHIRYFSF
;
A
#
# COMPACT_ATOMS: atom_id res chain seq x y z
N MET A 1 61.28 51.53 -22.62
CA MET A 1 59.91 51.23 -23.12
C MET A 1 59.49 49.89 -22.51
N LYS A 2 58.62 49.91 -21.50
CA LYS A 2 58.21 48.72 -20.77
C LYS A 2 56.82 48.27 -21.29
N ALA A 3 56.74 47.11 -21.92
CA ALA A 3 55.50 46.53 -22.36
C ALA A 3 54.83 45.77 -21.17
N ILE A 4 53.64 46.22 -20.81
CA ILE A 4 52.79 45.56 -19.77
C ILE A 4 51.90 44.59 -20.52
N ILE A 5 52.11 43.30 -20.26
CA ILE A 5 51.24 42.22 -20.79
C ILE A 5 50.14 42.07 -19.76
N LEU A 6 48.90 42.41 -20.15
CA LEU A 6 47.70 42.24 -19.33
C LEU A 6 47.11 40.86 -19.63
N THR A 7 47.31 39.91 -18.71
CA THR A 7 46.78 38.55 -18.79
C THR A 7 45.35 38.58 -18.28
N LEU A 8 44.38 38.44 -19.18
CA LEU A 8 42.95 38.34 -18.83
C LEU A 8 42.62 36.90 -18.39
N PHE A 9 42.41 36.68 -17.10
CA PHE A 9 41.91 35.42 -16.54
C PHE A 9 40.39 35.37 -16.73
N VAL A 10 39.92 34.61 -17.71
CA VAL A 10 38.51 34.29 -17.85
C VAL A 10 38.18 33.12 -16.93
N LEU A 11 37.53 33.41 -15.80
CA LEU A 11 37.01 32.40 -14.88
C LEU A 11 35.69 31.86 -15.46
N ALA A 12 35.75 30.71 -16.14
CA ALA A 12 34.54 30.00 -16.56
C ALA A 12 33.90 29.31 -15.35
N SER A 13 32.87 29.94 -14.80
CA SER A 13 32.05 29.33 -13.74
C SER A 13 31.19 28.21 -14.36
N LEU A 14 31.61 26.95 -14.21
CA LEU A 14 30.79 25.78 -14.48
C LEU A 14 29.73 25.68 -13.39
N THR A 15 28.54 26.22 -13.60
CA THR A 15 27.38 25.94 -12.76
C THR A 15 26.92 24.51 -13.11
N ALA A 16 27.34 23.55 -12.29
CA ALA A 16 26.78 22.21 -12.33
C ALA A 16 25.32 22.30 -11.86
N PHE A 17 24.38 22.21 -12.79
CA PHE A 17 22.98 21.93 -12.47
C PHE A 17 22.89 20.49 -11.96
N THR A 18 23.00 20.33 -10.65
CA THR A 18 22.59 19.09 -10.01
C THR A 18 21.07 19.02 -10.11
N HIS A 19 20.56 18.28 -11.11
CA HIS A 19 19.20 17.78 -11.06
C HIS A 19 19.16 16.81 -9.88
N ALA A 20 18.73 17.30 -8.71
CA ALA A 20 18.23 16.42 -7.67
C ALA A 20 17.00 15.75 -8.27
N ALA A 21 17.15 14.49 -8.71
CA ALA A 21 16.01 13.64 -8.94
C ALA A 21 15.28 13.56 -7.61
N ASP A 22 14.11 14.19 -7.56
CA ASP A 22 13.21 14.11 -6.41
C ASP A 22 12.74 12.65 -6.35
N HIS A 23 13.54 11.79 -5.74
CA HIS A 23 13.14 10.44 -5.38
C HIS A 23 12.04 10.60 -4.35
N HIS A 24 10.81 10.66 -4.83
CA HIS A 24 9.63 10.62 -4.00
C HIS A 24 9.63 9.23 -3.35
N GLU A 25 10.31 9.11 -2.22
CA GLU A 25 10.39 7.89 -1.44
C GLU A 25 8.96 7.49 -1.04
N THR A 26 8.55 6.29 -1.47
CA THR A 26 7.25 5.72 -1.08
C THR A 26 7.29 5.51 0.42
N LYS A 27 6.55 6.32 1.16
CA LYS A 27 6.51 6.24 2.62
C LYS A 27 5.44 5.30 3.13
N GLU A 28 4.44 4.98 2.30
CA GLU A 28 3.34 4.11 2.68
C GLU A 28 2.70 3.45 1.45
N LEU A 29 2.29 2.20 1.59
CA LEU A 29 1.59 1.43 0.57
C LEU A 29 0.11 1.27 0.93
N PHE A 30 -0.78 1.68 0.04
CA PHE A 30 -2.22 1.46 0.14
C PHE A 30 -2.66 0.40 -0.86
N VAL A 31 -3.11 -0.74 -0.35
CA VAL A 31 -3.61 -1.86 -1.17
C VAL A 31 -5.13 -1.84 -1.17
N VAL A 32 -5.73 -1.72 -2.34
CA VAL A 32 -7.17 -1.83 -2.56
C VAL A 32 -7.44 -3.17 -3.23
N LEU A 33 -7.97 -4.12 -2.49
CA LEU A 33 -8.25 -5.48 -2.97
C LEU A 33 -9.74 -5.67 -3.18
N THR A 34 -10.13 -6.02 -4.40
CA THR A 34 -11.53 -6.16 -4.81
C THR A 34 -11.86 -7.53 -5.37
N SER A 35 -10.84 -8.28 -5.81
CA SER A 35 -10.98 -9.52 -6.55
C SER A 35 -11.53 -10.67 -5.70
N ALA A 36 -12.47 -11.45 -6.27
CA ALA A 36 -12.89 -12.75 -5.75
C ALA A 36 -11.85 -13.86 -6.01
N ASN A 37 -10.94 -13.65 -6.96
CA ASN A 37 -9.96 -14.67 -7.34
C ASN A 37 -8.89 -14.84 -6.27
N ALA A 38 -8.79 -16.05 -5.71
CA ALA A 38 -7.88 -16.33 -4.59
C ALA A 38 -6.39 -16.21 -4.96
N GLU A 39 -5.98 -16.45 -6.21
CA GLU A 39 -4.59 -16.24 -6.65
C GLU A 39 -4.26 -14.74 -6.70
N THR A 40 -5.20 -13.92 -7.18
CA THR A 40 -5.09 -12.46 -7.18
C THR A 40 -4.99 -11.93 -5.75
N GLN A 41 -5.84 -12.42 -4.85
CA GLN A 41 -5.79 -12.10 -3.42
C GLN A 41 -4.43 -12.50 -2.82
N MET A 42 -3.95 -13.69 -3.14
CA MET A 42 -2.65 -14.19 -2.69
C MET A 42 -1.51 -13.29 -3.16
N MET A 43 -1.48 -12.91 -4.45
CA MET A 43 -0.45 -12.03 -5.00
C MET A 43 -0.45 -10.66 -4.32
N ALA A 44 -1.63 -10.06 -4.15
CA ALA A 44 -1.76 -8.77 -3.48
C ALA A 44 -1.18 -8.80 -2.06
N LEU A 45 -1.52 -9.84 -1.29
CA LEU A 45 -1.07 -9.97 0.10
C LEU A 45 0.40 -10.40 0.23
N VAL A 46 0.94 -11.15 -0.74
CA VAL A 46 2.38 -11.41 -0.84
C VAL A 46 3.14 -10.10 -1.06
N LEU A 47 2.71 -9.26 -2.01
CA LEU A 47 3.36 -7.97 -2.28
C LEU A 47 3.23 -7.02 -1.08
N ALA A 48 2.07 -6.98 -0.42
CA ALA A 48 1.88 -6.23 0.81
C ALA A 48 2.84 -6.69 1.92
N THR A 49 2.97 -8.01 2.10
CA THR A 49 3.90 -8.60 3.09
C THR A 49 5.35 -8.25 2.77
N GLN A 50 5.75 -8.34 1.49
CA GLN A 50 7.13 -8.01 1.10
C GLN A 50 7.42 -6.52 1.27
N SER A 51 6.45 -5.64 1.01
CA SER A 51 6.60 -4.20 1.27
C SER A 51 6.74 -3.92 2.76
N PHE A 52 5.89 -4.54 3.59
CA PHE A 52 5.96 -4.43 5.04
C PHE A 52 7.32 -4.90 5.59
N ASN A 53 7.86 -6.01 5.09
CA ASN A 53 9.18 -6.54 5.47
C ASN A 53 10.35 -5.65 5.04
N GLN A 54 10.11 -4.66 4.18
CA GLN A 54 11.06 -3.63 3.75
C GLN A 54 10.82 -2.29 4.46
N ASP A 55 10.19 -2.32 5.63
CA ASP A 55 9.88 -1.16 6.46
C ASP A 55 8.95 -0.13 5.78
N VAL A 56 8.19 -0.54 4.75
CA VAL A 56 7.14 0.28 4.16
C VAL A 56 5.84 0.03 4.91
N PRO A 57 5.27 1.01 5.60
CA PRO A 57 3.96 0.87 6.22
C PRO A 57 2.90 0.49 5.18
N VAL A 58 1.98 -0.37 5.57
CA VAL A 58 0.93 -0.89 4.68
C VAL A 58 -0.43 -0.63 5.30
N ARG A 59 -1.38 -0.21 4.46
CA ARG A 59 -2.82 -0.16 4.76
C ARG A 59 -3.57 -0.94 3.71
N ILE A 60 -4.57 -1.73 4.12
CA ILE A 60 -5.34 -2.60 3.22
C ILE A 60 -6.81 -2.24 3.30
N LEU A 61 -7.43 -2.00 2.14
CA LEU A 61 -8.87 -1.84 1.98
C LEU A 61 -9.42 -3.01 1.17
N LEU A 62 -10.32 -3.76 1.79
CA LEU A 62 -11.02 -4.89 1.18
C LEU A 62 -12.41 -4.46 0.71
N CYS A 63 -12.67 -4.60 -0.58
CA CYS A 63 -13.96 -4.25 -1.18
C CYS A 63 -14.52 -5.44 -1.96
N SER A 64 -15.81 -5.37 -2.29
CA SER A 64 -16.47 -6.40 -3.07
C SER A 64 -16.28 -7.79 -2.42
N GLU A 65 -16.02 -8.84 -3.18
CA GLU A 65 -15.82 -10.21 -2.71
C GLU A 65 -14.51 -10.39 -1.91
N ALA A 66 -13.53 -9.52 -2.12
CA ALA A 66 -12.32 -9.55 -1.29
C ALA A 66 -12.60 -9.21 0.19
N GLY A 67 -13.71 -8.55 0.48
CA GLY A 67 -14.17 -8.33 1.86
C GLY A 67 -14.40 -9.61 2.64
N ASP A 68 -14.70 -10.72 1.95
CA ASP A 68 -14.92 -12.02 2.57
C ASP A 68 -13.66 -12.56 3.27
N LEU A 69 -12.46 -12.11 2.88
CA LEU A 69 -11.22 -12.42 3.60
C LEU A 69 -11.22 -11.93 5.05
N ALA A 70 -11.99 -10.89 5.34
CA ALA A 70 -12.11 -10.32 6.67
C ALA A 70 -13.16 -11.01 7.54
N LEU A 71 -13.94 -11.95 7.03
CA LEU A 71 -14.95 -12.68 7.81
C LEU A 71 -14.30 -13.81 8.61
N LYS A 72 -14.78 -14.02 9.86
CA LYS A 72 -14.30 -15.10 10.75
C LYS A 72 -14.44 -16.47 10.09
N ASP A 73 -15.60 -16.74 9.50
CA ASP A 73 -15.98 -18.05 9.02
C ASP A 73 -15.71 -18.28 7.50
N SER A 74 -15.07 -17.32 6.81
CA SER A 74 -14.72 -17.50 5.41
C SER A 74 -13.57 -18.47 5.22
N GLU A 75 -13.66 -19.30 4.18
CA GLU A 75 -12.59 -20.18 3.75
C GLU A 75 -11.67 -19.47 2.74
N SER A 76 -10.40 -19.88 2.71
CA SER A 76 -9.41 -19.34 1.80
C SER A 76 -8.38 -20.42 1.46
N PRO A 77 -8.23 -20.80 0.16
CA PRO A 77 -7.37 -21.91 -0.23
C PRO A 77 -5.90 -21.60 0.01
N ALA A 78 -5.13 -22.63 0.36
CA ALA A 78 -3.70 -22.51 0.54
C ALA A 78 -2.96 -22.68 -0.80
N PHE A 79 -1.88 -21.92 -1.01
CA PHE A 79 -1.06 -21.95 -2.21
C PHE A 79 0.37 -22.39 -1.93
N LYS A 80 0.93 -23.13 -2.89
CA LYS A 80 2.35 -23.53 -2.90
C LYS A 80 3.25 -22.33 -3.25
N PRO A 81 4.54 -22.34 -2.84
CA PRO A 81 5.23 -23.43 -2.11
C PRO A 81 5.05 -23.40 -0.58
N ALA A 82 4.51 -22.31 -0.01
CA ALA A 82 4.53 -22.10 1.43
C ALA A 82 3.29 -22.67 2.16
N ASP A 83 2.36 -23.28 1.45
CA ASP A 83 1.08 -23.75 1.99
C ASP A 83 0.33 -22.69 2.82
N ARG A 84 0.31 -21.46 2.31
CA ARG A 84 -0.34 -20.30 2.95
C ARG A 84 -1.56 -19.88 2.15
N SER A 85 -2.62 -19.46 2.87
CA SER A 85 -3.79 -18.86 2.23
C SER A 85 -3.72 -17.32 2.28
N PRO A 86 -4.44 -16.62 1.39
CA PRO A 86 -4.62 -15.17 1.46
C PRO A 86 -5.08 -14.72 2.85
N LYS A 87 -6.06 -15.39 3.44
CA LYS A 87 -6.56 -15.05 4.78
C LYS A 87 -5.47 -15.17 5.86
N GLN A 88 -4.63 -16.20 5.81
CA GLN A 88 -3.51 -16.33 6.74
C GLN A 88 -2.49 -15.20 6.60
N LEU A 89 -2.18 -14.75 5.37
CA LEU A 89 -1.30 -13.60 5.16
C LEU A 89 -1.94 -12.31 5.67
N LEU A 90 -3.23 -12.10 5.43
CA LEU A 90 -3.98 -10.95 5.95
C LEU A 90 -3.91 -10.90 7.48
N MET A 91 -4.24 -12.01 8.15
CA MET A 91 -4.18 -12.11 9.61
C MET A 91 -2.76 -11.88 10.16
N ASN A 92 -1.73 -12.39 9.46
CA ASN A 92 -0.35 -12.14 9.86
C ASN A 92 0.02 -10.66 9.77
N LEU A 93 -0.38 -9.98 8.71
CA LEU A 93 -0.18 -8.52 8.55
C LEU A 93 -0.90 -7.75 9.66
N MET A 94 -2.14 -8.09 9.97
CA MET A 94 -2.92 -7.49 11.07
C MET A 94 -2.22 -7.67 12.42
N ASN A 95 -1.74 -8.87 12.71
CA ASN A 95 -1.01 -9.18 13.95
C ASN A 95 0.31 -8.39 14.09
N ASN A 96 0.86 -7.90 12.98
CA ASN A 96 2.02 -7.02 12.95
C ASN A 96 1.65 -5.52 12.86
N GLY A 97 0.38 -5.17 13.08
CA GLY A 97 -0.07 -3.79 13.18
C GLY A 97 -0.48 -3.14 11.86
N VAL A 98 -0.61 -3.91 10.77
CA VAL A 98 -1.15 -3.41 9.51
C VAL A 98 -2.64 -3.11 9.66
N THR A 99 -3.05 -1.90 9.29
CA THR A 99 -4.47 -1.51 9.29
C THR A 99 -5.20 -2.19 8.14
N VAL A 100 -6.25 -2.93 8.48
CA VAL A 100 -7.15 -3.59 7.53
C VAL A 100 -8.57 -3.11 7.76
N GLU A 101 -9.24 -2.72 6.69
CA GLU A 101 -10.61 -2.24 6.72
C GLU A 101 -11.42 -2.88 5.58
N VAL A 102 -12.70 -3.11 5.83
CA VAL A 102 -13.66 -3.40 4.76
C VAL A 102 -14.25 -2.08 4.24
N CYS A 103 -14.61 -2.07 2.96
CA CYS A 103 -15.28 -0.94 2.32
C CYS A 103 -16.58 -0.58 3.07
N GLY A 104 -16.86 0.71 3.24
CA GLY A 104 -18.03 1.19 3.99
C GLY A 104 -19.39 0.68 3.51
N ILE A 105 -19.46 0.21 2.25
CA ILE A 105 -20.66 -0.39 1.69
C ILE A 105 -20.66 -1.93 1.78
N TYR A 106 -19.62 -2.56 2.33
CA TYR A 106 -19.50 -4.03 2.34
C TYR A 106 -20.59 -4.67 3.19
N LEU A 107 -20.67 -4.34 4.48
CA LEU A 107 -21.68 -4.88 5.39
C LEU A 107 -23.11 -4.45 5.04
N PRO A 108 -23.39 -3.16 4.74
CA PRO A 108 -24.77 -2.73 4.40
C PRO A 108 -25.40 -3.44 3.19
N ASN A 109 -24.58 -4.00 2.30
CA ASN A 109 -25.07 -4.75 1.14
C ASN A 109 -25.04 -6.28 1.35
N ARG A 110 -24.85 -6.74 2.60
CA ARG A 110 -24.87 -8.15 3.03
C ARG A 110 -25.71 -8.27 4.29
N GLU A 111 -27.03 -8.29 4.12
CA GLU A 111 -28.01 -8.22 5.23
C GLU A 111 -27.84 -9.30 6.30
N HIS A 112 -27.14 -10.39 5.97
CA HIS A 112 -26.86 -11.50 6.87
C HIS A 112 -25.56 -11.34 7.65
N LEU A 113 -24.79 -10.25 7.40
CA LEU A 113 -23.51 -9.96 8.07
C LEU A 113 -23.59 -8.72 8.93
N SER A 114 -22.82 -8.71 9.99
CA SER A 114 -22.64 -7.61 10.93
C SER A 114 -21.15 -7.35 11.20
N ALA A 115 -20.84 -6.34 11.98
CA ALA A 115 -19.47 -6.10 12.43
C ALA A 115 -18.91 -7.24 13.29
N ASP A 116 -19.78 -7.99 13.96
CA ASP A 116 -19.39 -9.13 14.79
C ASP A 116 -18.87 -10.33 13.99
N ASP A 117 -19.17 -10.38 12.69
CA ASP A 117 -18.69 -11.42 11.78
C ASP A 117 -17.29 -11.15 11.26
N LEU A 118 -16.80 -9.91 11.41
CA LEU A 118 -15.45 -9.55 10.99
C LEU A 118 -14.38 -10.09 11.97
N LEU A 119 -13.20 -10.38 11.43
CA LEU A 119 -12.01 -10.64 12.24
C LEU A 119 -11.77 -9.49 13.22
N GLU A 120 -11.31 -9.80 14.40
CA GLU A 120 -10.98 -8.80 15.43
C GLU A 120 -9.91 -7.82 14.88
N GLY A 121 -10.16 -6.53 15.05
CA GLY A 121 -9.27 -5.46 14.57
C GLY A 121 -9.54 -4.98 13.14
N VAL A 122 -10.43 -5.63 12.39
CA VAL A 122 -10.86 -5.11 11.09
C VAL A 122 -11.83 -3.94 11.27
N GLY A 123 -11.48 -2.80 10.65
CA GLY A 123 -12.31 -1.61 10.65
C GLY A 123 -13.28 -1.55 9.46
N THR A 124 -14.15 -0.53 9.49
CA THR A 124 -14.99 -0.16 8.35
C THR A 124 -14.53 1.19 7.81
N ALA A 125 -14.09 1.22 6.57
CA ALA A 125 -13.55 2.41 5.94
C ALA A 125 -14.64 3.45 5.64
N ARG A 126 -14.36 4.71 5.93
CA ARG A 126 -15.24 5.83 5.62
C ARG A 126 -14.79 6.49 4.32
N PRO A 127 -15.65 6.58 3.28
CA PRO A 127 -15.24 7.07 1.96
C PRO A 127 -14.53 8.44 1.97
N PRO A 128 -14.99 9.46 2.76
CA PRO A 128 -14.28 10.74 2.81
C PRO A 128 -12.85 10.63 3.37
N GLU A 129 -12.62 9.74 4.33
CA GLU A 129 -11.31 9.52 4.94
C GLU A 129 -10.37 8.80 3.97
N VAL A 130 -10.87 7.79 3.27
CA VAL A 130 -10.11 7.09 2.22
C VAL A 130 -9.73 8.06 1.10
N ALA A 131 -10.66 8.89 0.63
CA ALA A 131 -10.40 9.87 -0.42
C ALA A 131 -9.36 10.92 0.02
N ALA A 132 -9.40 11.37 1.28
CA ALA A 132 -8.41 12.28 1.84
C ALA A 132 -7.03 11.62 1.96
N TYR A 133 -7.00 10.36 2.39
CA TYR A 133 -5.77 9.57 2.48
C TYR A 133 -5.11 9.37 1.12
N MET A 134 -5.88 9.00 0.08
CA MET A 134 -5.36 8.80 -1.29
C MET A 134 -4.78 10.07 -1.93
N LYS A 135 -5.11 11.27 -1.44
CA LYS A 135 -4.53 12.52 -1.93
C LYS A 135 -3.12 12.81 -1.43
N GLN A 136 -2.65 12.07 -0.45
CA GLN A 136 -1.35 12.34 0.16
C GLN A 136 -0.22 11.93 -0.80
N PRO A 137 0.78 12.80 -1.05
CA PRO A 137 1.78 12.58 -2.10
C PRO A 137 2.75 11.43 -1.80
N HIS A 138 2.85 10.99 -0.56
CA HIS A 138 3.72 9.89 -0.13
C HIS A 138 3.03 8.52 -0.15
N ILE A 139 1.73 8.48 -0.48
CA ILE A 139 0.99 7.22 -0.58
C ILE A 139 1.13 6.66 -2.01
N ARG A 140 1.59 5.43 -2.10
CA ARG A 140 1.47 4.63 -3.32
C ARG A 140 0.35 3.63 -3.15
N TYR A 141 -0.57 3.57 -4.10
CA TYR A 141 -1.66 2.60 -4.04
C TYR A 141 -1.63 1.64 -5.22
N PHE A 142 -2.05 0.41 -4.93
CA PHE A 142 -2.28 -0.65 -5.91
C PHE A 142 -3.71 -1.17 -5.73
N SER A 143 -4.36 -1.50 -6.85
CA SER A 143 -5.66 -2.15 -6.86
C SER A 143 -5.57 -3.52 -7.54
N PHE A 144 -6.28 -4.50 -7.00
CA PHE A 144 -6.32 -5.88 -7.48
C PHE A 144 -7.76 -6.40 -7.57
#